data_163bfa8decd6a92a652d0d6040604f4a
#
_entry.id   163bfa8decd6a92a652d0d6040604f4a
#
_cell.length_a   1.000
_cell.length_b   1.000
_cell.length_c   1.000
_cell.angle_alpha   90.00
_cell.angle_beta   90.00
_cell.angle_gamma   90.00
#
_symmetry.space_group_name_H-M   'P 1'
#
loop_
_entity.id
_entity.type
_entity.pdbx_description
1 polymer ?
#
loop_
_entity_poly.entity_id
_entity_poly.type
_entity_poly.pdbx_seq_one_letter_code
_entity_poly.pdbx_strand_id
1 'polypeptide(L)'
;DYDVQFELIDCTTGLPLEDHIAPNTSCYLRVTNRTPELLYMNLLDIDSKGNKYLVLPMDAAATCAHLLVPAMSTWSFKAEPFIFGDEPSDETLLLMAVREPVDFSIVMDTIKTGGQGTMRVGLNRRFYQVK
;
A
#
# COMPACT_ATOMS: atom_id res chain seq x y z
N ASP A 1 8.57 2.81 -14.51
CA ASP A 1 8.25 2.54 -13.10
C ASP A 1 9.13 3.34 -12.17
N TYR A 2 8.64 3.51 -10.93
CA TYR A 2 9.41 4.17 -9.89
C TYR A 2 10.16 3.14 -9.05
N ASP A 3 11.39 3.45 -8.66
CA ASP A 3 12.17 2.61 -7.76
C ASP A 3 11.68 2.81 -6.32
N VAL A 4 10.62 2.12 -5.98
CA VAL A 4 9.96 2.17 -4.67
C VAL A 4 9.76 0.75 -4.18
N GLN A 5 10.04 0.53 -2.91
CA GLN A 5 9.80 -0.76 -2.24
C GLN A 5 9.02 -0.52 -0.95
N PHE A 6 8.29 -1.53 -0.53
CA PHE A 6 7.58 -1.46 0.74
C PHE A 6 7.64 -2.77 1.50
N GLU A 7 7.45 -2.66 2.80
CA GLU A 7 7.32 -3.79 3.72
C GLU A 7 6.18 -3.49 4.67
N LEU A 8 5.57 -4.53 5.19
CA LEU A 8 4.68 -4.43 6.34
C LEU A 8 5.47 -4.85 7.57
N ILE A 9 5.44 -4.05 8.61
CA ILE A 9 6.22 -4.27 9.83
C ILE A 9 5.25 -4.68 10.93
N ASP A 10 5.54 -5.82 11.56
CA ASP A 10 4.77 -6.31 12.71
C ASP A 10 4.90 -5.33 13.87
N CYS A 11 3.76 -4.82 14.37
CA CYS A 11 3.76 -3.86 15.48
C CYS A 11 4.32 -4.45 16.78
N THR A 12 4.24 -5.76 16.96
CA THR A 12 4.70 -6.43 18.17
C THR A 12 6.20 -6.66 18.16
N THR A 13 6.73 -7.13 17.02
CA THR A 13 8.15 -7.53 16.91
C THR A 13 9.06 -6.44 16.35
N GLY A 14 8.49 -5.49 15.59
CA GLY A 14 9.27 -4.50 14.86
C GLY A 14 10.00 -5.06 13.64
N LEU A 15 9.68 -6.28 13.24
CA LEU A 15 10.30 -6.95 12.10
C LEU A 15 9.34 -7.03 10.93
N PRO A 16 9.87 -7.09 9.69
CA PRO A 16 9.02 -7.27 8.52
C PRO A 16 8.19 -8.56 8.62
N LEU A 17 6.94 -8.47 8.18
CA LEU A 17 6.07 -9.64 8.07
C LEU A 17 6.58 -10.55 6.95
N GLU A 18 6.52 -11.84 7.20
CA GLU A 18 6.77 -12.87 6.20
C GLU A 18 5.50 -13.17 5.42
N ASP A 19 5.58 -14.07 4.44
CA ASP A 19 4.46 -14.37 3.53
C ASP A 19 3.26 -15.01 4.25
N HIS A 20 3.50 -15.72 5.34
CA HIS A 20 2.47 -16.35 6.15
C HIS A 20 2.24 -15.53 7.41
N ILE A 21 1.01 -15.10 7.61
CA ILE A 21 0.65 -14.17 8.68
C ILE A 21 -0.38 -14.82 9.59
N ALA A 22 -0.18 -14.71 10.90
CA ALA A 22 -1.18 -15.14 11.87
C ALA A 22 -2.41 -14.22 11.80
N PRO A 23 -3.62 -14.76 12.03
CA PRO A 23 -4.82 -13.92 12.12
C PRO A 23 -4.66 -12.82 13.17
N ASN A 24 -5.29 -11.70 12.93
CA ASN A 24 -5.30 -10.54 13.85
C ASN A 24 -3.92 -9.90 14.08
N THR A 25 -2.98 -10.09 13.16
CA THR A 25 -1.68 -9.43 13.23
C THR A 25 -1.83 -7.95 12.91
N SER A 26 -1.34 -7.09 13.81
CA SER A 26 -1.24 -5.65 13.58
C SER A 26 0.10 -5.31 12.96
N CYS A 27 0.07 -4.42 11.98
CA CYS A 27 1.27 -4.00 11.26
C CYS A 27 1.17 -2.53 10.83
N TYR A 28 2.30 -2.00 10.39
CA TYR A 28 2.35 -0.69 9.75
C TYR A 28 3.18 -0.75 8.48
N LEU A 29 2.93 0.20 7.58
CA LEU A 29 3.62 0.31 6.31
C LEU A 29 4.96 1.02 6.47
N ARG A 30 6.02 0.48 5.86
CA ARG A 30 7.30 1.15 5.68
C ARG A 30 7.63 1.19 4.19
N VAL A 31 7.87 2.38 3.67
CA VAL A 31 8.16 2.60 2.24
C VAL A 31 9.56 3.16 2.08
N THR A 32 10.29 2.61 1.11
CA THR A 32 11.58 3.14 0.68
C THR A 32 11.41 3.72 -0.73
N ASN A 33 11.58 5.03 -0.83
CA ASN A 33 11.54 5.77 -2.08
C ASN A 33 12.97 6.10 -2.51
N ARG A 34 13.46 5.41 -3.53
CA ARG A 34 14.82 5.61 -4.06
C ARG A 34 14.86 6.54 -5.26
N THR A 35 13.75 7.19 -5.55
CA THR A 35 13.68 8.15 -6.66
C THR A 35 14.09 9.55 -6.20
N PRO A 36 14.49 10.43 -7.14
CA PRO A 36 14.77 11.82 -6.81
C PRO A 36 13.52 12.69 -6.67
N GLU A 37 12.35 12.10 -6.56
CA GLU A 37 11.08 12.81 -6.53
C GLU A 37 10.28 12.50 -5.27
N LEU A 38 9.60 13.51 -4.74
CA LEU A 38 8.53 13.31 -3.77
C LEU A 38 7.40 12.54 -4.47
N LEU A 39 6.90 11.48 -3.86
CA LEU A 39 5.81 10.68 -4.42
C LEU A 39 4.60 10.67 -3.49
N TYR A 40 3.44 10.62 -4.10
CA TYR A 40 2.14 10.46 -3.44
C TYR A 40 1.73 9.01 -3.58
N MET A 41 1.38 8.36 -2.46
CA MET A 41 1.16 6.92 -2.46
C MET A 41 -0.16 6.53 -1.81
N ASN A 42 -0.69 5.40 -2.24
CA ASN A 42 -1.85 4.75 -1.64
C ASN A 42 -1.55 3.27 -1.51
N LEU A 43 -1.97 2.68 -0.40
CA LEU A 43 -1.87 1.24 -0.18
C LEU A 43 -3.26 0.63 -0.28
N LEU A 44 -3.39 -0.36 -1.14
CA LEU A 44 -4.63 -1.09 -1.34
C LEU A 44 -4.45 -2.55 -1.01
N ASP A 45 -5.55 -3.21 -0.70
CA ASP A 45 -5.61 -4.64 -0.50
C ASP A 45 -6.61 -5.23 -1.48
N ILE A 46 -6.21 -6.30 -2.14
CA ILE A 46 -7.06 -7.08 -3.04
C ILE A 46 -7.17 -8.48 -2.43
N ASP A 47 -8.37 -8.87 -2.03
CA ASP A 47 -8.60 -10.17 -1.43
C ASP A 47 -8.73 -11.28 -2.49
N SER A 48 -8.84 -12.52 -2.04
CA SER A 48 -8.93 -13.69 -2.93
C SER A 48 -10.19 -13.70 -3.79
N LYS A 49 -11.20 -12.90 -3.44
CA LYS A 49 -12.44 -12.76 -4.21
C LYS A 49 -12.39 -11.61 -5.22
N GLY A 50 -11.26 -10.89 -5.27
CA GLY A 50 -11.10 -9.74 -6.15
C GLY A 50 -11.65 -8.43 -5.59
N ASN A 51 -12.09 -8.41 -4.33
CA ASN A 51 -12.52 -7.18 -3.69
C ASN A 51 -11.32 -6.28 -3.40
N LYS A 52 -11.49 -4.98 -3.62
CA LYS A 52 -10.42 -3.98 -3.45
C LYS A 52 -10.78 -3.03 -2.32
N TYR A 53 -9.79 -2.78 -1.47
CA TYR A 53 -9.96 -1.91 -0.31
C TYR A 53 -8.82 -0.92 -0.24
N LEU A 54 -9.15 0.35 0.05
CA LEU A 54 -8.12 1.33 0.41
C LEU A 54 -7.71 1.08 1.86
N VAL A 55 -6.44 0.71 2.06
CA VAL A 55 -5.90 0.48 3.39
C VAL A 55 -5.36 1.79 3.97
N LEU A 56 -4.56 2.51 3.19
CA LEU A 56 -3.94 3.77 3.59
C LEU A 56 -3.97 4.77 2.44
N PRO A 57 -4.20 6.05 2.73
CA PRO A 57 -4.52 6.63 4.03
C PRO A 57 -5.89 6.19 4.53
N MET A 58 -6.07 6.21 5.85
CA MET A 58 -7.31 5.74 6.47
C MET A 58 -8.50 6.68 6.29
N ASP A 59 -8.26 7.95 5.97
CA ASP A 59 -9.33 8.92 5.75
C ASP A 59 -9.93 8.73 4.37
N ALA A 60 -10.90 7.83 4.28
CA ALA A 60 -11.59 7.52 3.04
C ALA A 60 -12.53 8.62 2.55
N ALA A 61 -12.77 9.66 3.36
CA ALA A 61 -13.64 10.77 2.98
C ALA A 61 -12.92 11.79 2.08
N ALA A 62 -11.60 11.81 2.08
CA ALA A 62 -10.82 12.72 1.26
C ALA A 62 -10.50 12.08 -0.09
N THR A 63 -11.01 12.68 -1.18
CA THR A 63 -10.85 12.13 -2.52
C THR A 63 -9.41 12.19 -3.05
N CYS A 64 -8.59 13.08 -2.50
CA CYS A 64 -7.20 13.27 -2.89
C CYS A 64 -6.24 13.02 -1.74
N ALA A 65 -6.60 12.11 -0.82
CA ALA A 65 -5.73 11.76 0.30
C ALA A 65 -4.64 10.80 -0.17
N HIS A 66 -3.40 11.12 0.20
CA HIS A 66 -2.23 10.34 -0.15
C HIS A 66 -1.24 10.28 1.00
N LEU A 67 -0.46 9.20 1.03
CA LEU A 67 0.75 9.13 1.83
C LEU A 67 1.85 9.88 1.08
N LEU A 68 2.59 10.73 1.78
CA LEU A 68 3.70 11.49 1.19
C LEU A 68 5.01 10.84 1.59
N VAL A 69 5.82 10.48 0.59
CA VAL A 69 7.14 9.90 0.83
C VAL A 69 8.18 10.73 0.09
N PRO A 70 9.05 11.45 0.83
CA PRO A 70 10.06 12.29 0.21
C PRO A 70 11.06 11.49 -0.63
N ALA A 71 11.73 12.20 -1.54
CA ALA A 71 12.78 11.63 -2.37
C ALA A 71 13.89 11.01 -1.54
N MET A 72 14.42 9.89 -2.00
CA MET A 72 15.61 9.24 -1.43
C MET A 72 15.48 8.98 0.07
N SER A 73 14.29 8.57 0.54
CA SER A 73 14.02 8.37 1.95
C SER A 73 13.25 7.10 2.23
N THR A 74 13.36 6.62 3.47
CA THR A 74 12.54 5.54 4.01
C THR A 74 11.60 6.15 5.05
N TRP A 75 10.32 5.82 4.96
CA TRP A 75 9.31 6.37 5.83
C TRP A 75 8.44 5.27 6.42
N SER A 76 8.21 5.32 7.74
CA SER A 76 7.36 4.37 8.46
C SER A 76 6.10 5.05 8.94
N PHE A 77 4.94 4.51 8.56
CA PHE A 77 3.62 5.08 8.88
C PHE A 77 3.09 4.46 10.17
N LYS A 78 3.82 4.63 11.28
CA LYS A 78 3.50 4.04 12.58
C LYS A 78 2.22 4.58 13.20
N ALA A 79 1.82 5.80 12.83
CA ALA A 79 0.62 6.42 13.35
C ALA A 79 -0.67 5.87 12.73
N GLU A 80 -0.55 5.07 11.66
CA GLU A 80 -1.67 4.48 10.95
C GLU A 80 -1.53 2.96 10.86
N PRO A 81 -1.47 2.24 11.99
CA PRO A 81 -1.41 0.79 11.95
C PRO A 81 -2.72 0.20 11.46
N PHE A 82 -2.64 -0.99 10.87
CA PHE A 82 -3.83 -1.73 10.44
C PHE A 82 -3.69 -3.19 10.82
N ILE A 83 -4.78 -3.94 10.73
CA ILE A 83 -4.84 -5.31 11.23
C ILE A 83 -5.37 -6.25 10.15
N PHE A 84 -4.73 -7.41 10.01
CA PHE A 84 -5.26 -8.49 9.19
C PHE A 84 -6.43 -9.17 9.93
N GLY A 85 -7.39 -9.68 9.15
CA GLY A 85 -8.58 -10.28 9.72
C GLY A 85 -8.34 -11.59 10.46
N ASP A 86 -9.41 -12.15 11.02
CA ASP A 86 -9.37 -13.37 11.83
C ASP A 86 -9.59 -14.63 11.02
N GLU A 87 -9.99 -14.52 9.76
CA GLU A 87 -10.24 -15.67 8.90
C GLU A 87 -9.08 -15.90 7.92
N PRO A 88 -8.81 -17.18 7.57
CA PRO A 88 -7.79 -17.46 6.54
C PRO A 88 -8.15 -16.79 5.21
N SER A 89 -7.17 -16.16 4.59
CA SER A 89 -7.36 -15.48 3.31
C SER A 89 -6.03 -15.29 2.58
N ASP A 90 -6.11 -15.10 1.27
CA ASP A 90 -4.99 -14.66 0.45
C ASP A 90 -5.18 -13.18 0.15
N GLU A 91 -4.16 -12.38 0.48
CA GLU A 91 -4.22 -10.94 0.33
C GLU A 91 -3.10 -10.43 -0.57
N THR A 92 -3.43 -9.56 -1.50
CA THR A 92 -2.45 -8.85 -2.32
C THR A 92 -2.42 -7.39 -1.90
N LEU A 93 -1.31 -6.97 -1.33
CA LEU A 93 -1.09 -5.57 -0.97
C LEU A 93 -0.44 -4.88 -2.16
N LEU A 94 -1.06 -3.79 -2.59
CA LEU A 94 -0.63 -3.03 -3.76
C LEU A 94 -0.34 -1.60 -3.35
N LEU A 95 0.93 -1.21 -3.51
CA LEU A 95 1.34 0.18 -3.30
C LEU A 95 1.36 0.90 -4.65
N MET A 96 0.57 1.96 -4.76
CA MET A 96 0.57 2.84 -5.92
C MET A 96 1.33 4.11 -5.61
N ALA A 97 2.22 4.51 -6.52
CA ALA A 97 3.00 5.73 -6.38
C ALA A 97 2.80 6.62 -7.62
N VAL A 98 2.53 7.90 -7.39
CA VAL A 98 2.33 8.89 -8.44
C VAL A 98 3.07 10.18 -8.09
N ARG A 99 3.43 10.96 -9.12
CA ARG A 99 4.16 12.22 -8.96
C ARG A 99 3.28 13.37 -8.48
N GLU A 100 2.00 13.33 -8.79
CA GLU A 100 1.04 14.38 -8.50
C GLU A 100 -0.19 13.79 -7.84
N PRO A 101 -0.83 14.52 -6.91
CA PRO A 101 -2.05 14.04 -6.29
C PRO A 101 -3.12 13.75 -7.34
N VAL A 102 -3.79 12.61 -7.20
CA VAL A 102 -4.88 12.21 -8.10
C VAL A 102 -6.11 11.86 -7.28
N ASP A 103 -7.27 11.94 -7.92
CA ASP A 103 -8.53 11.52 -7.31
C ASP A 103 -8.51 10.02 -7.04
N PHE A 104 -9.10 9.61 -5.93
CA PHE A 104 -9.16 8.20 -5.54
C PHE A 104 -9.82 7.32 -6.61
N SER A 105 -10.82 7.83 -7.31
CA SER A 105 -11.48 7.08 -8.38
C SER A 105 -10.49 6.75 -9.51
N ILE A 106 -9.59 7.68 -9.83
CA ILE A 106 -8.55 7.46 -10.83
C ILE A 106 -7.57 6.39 -10.35
N VAL A 107 -7.22 6.39 -9.06
CA VAL A 107 -6.37 5.37 -8.46
C VAL A 107 -7.00 3.98 -8.65
N MET A 108 -8.27 3.83 -8.33
CA MET A 108 -8.97 2.55 -8.48
C MET A 108 -9.07 2.12 -9.95
N ASP A 109 -9.35 3.04 -10.86
CA ASP A 109 -9.39 2.75 -12.30
C ASP A 109 -8.03 2.32 -12.82
N THR A 110 -6.95 2.93 -12.36
CA THR A 110 -5.60 2.57 -12.76
C THR A 110 -5.28 1.12 -12.40
N ILE A 111 -5.67 0.67 -11.23
CA ILE A 111 -5.51 -0.73 -10.82
C ILE A 111 -6.31 -1.64 -11.73
N LYS A 112 -7.56 -1.26 -12.02
CA LYS A 112 -8.47 -2.04 -12.85
C LYS A 112 -7.95 -2.22 -14.27
N THR A 113 -7.33 -1.18 -14.83
CA THR A 113 -6.80 -1.19 -16.20
C THR A 113 -5.35 -1.65 -16.30
N GLY A 114 -4.73 -2.05 -15.19
CA GLY A 114 -3.33 -2.48 -15.19
C GLY A 114 -2.34 -1.35 -15.37
N GLY A 115 -2.74 -0.12 -15.03
CA GLY A 115 -1.89 1.05 -15.16
C GLY A 115 -1.89 1.66 -16.55
N GLN A 116 -2.78 1.26 -17.44
CA GLN A 116 -2.91 1.85 -18.76
C GLN A 116 -3.61 3.21 -18.67
N GLY A 117 -2.91 4.24 -19.07
CA GLY A 117 -3.38 5.60 -19.06
C GLY A 117 -2.27 6.57 -19.42
N THR A 118 -2.56 7.86 -19.41
CA THR A 118 -1.57 8.91 -19.70
C THR A 118 -0.69 9.22 -18.51
N MET A 119 -1.04 8.75 -17.32
CA MET A 119 -0.31 9.02 -16.09
C MET A 119 0.72 7.93 -15.82
N ARG A 120 1.92 8.35 -15.43
CA ARG A 120 2.94 7.40 -14.96
C ARG A 120 2.60 6.96 -13.55
N VAL A 121 2.47 5.64 -13.36
CA VAL A 121 2.14 5.03 -12.09
C VAL A 121 3.14 3.93 -11.76
N GLY A 122 3.69 3.98 -10.56
CA GLY A 122 4.48 2.87 -10.04
C GLY A 122 3.58 1.93 -9.27
N LEU A 123 3.66 0.64 -9.59
CA LEU A 123 2.87 -0.40 -8.90
C LEU A 123 3.81 -1.43 -8.30
N ASN A 124 3.70 -1.62 -7.00
CA ASN A 124 4.46 -2.63 -6.25
C ASN A 124 3.50 -3.55 -5.53
N ARG A 125 3.76 -4.85 -5.60
CA ARG A 125 2.88 -5.87 -5.04
C ARG A 125 3.62 -6.74 -4.03
N ARG A 126 2.91 -7.14 -2.97
CA ARG A 126 3.31 -8.19 -2.06
C ARG A 126 2.13 -9.10 -1.77
N PHE A 127 2.40 -10.40 -1.70
CA PHE A 127 1.39 -11.42 -1.47
C PHE A 127 1.56 -11.97 -0.05
N TYR A 128 0.44 -12.03 0.68
CA TYR A 128 0.40 -12.55 2.03
C TYR A 128 -0.72 -13.58 2.16
N GLN A 129 -0.47 -14.60 2.95
CA GLN A 129 -1.46 -15.61 3.27
C GLN A 129 -1.74 -15.56 4.76
N VAL A 130 -2.98 -15.25 5.11
CA VAL A 130 -3.46 -15.27 6.49
C VAL A 130 -3.93 -16.68 6.81
N LYS A 131 -3.40 -17.25 7.86
CA LYS A 131 -3.71 -18.64 8.25
C LYS A 131 -4.49 -18.72 9.53
#